data_cd877a383c2460a21e54905c7222af3d
#
_entry.id   cd877a383c2460a21e54905c7222af3d
#
_cell.length_a   1.000
_cell.length_b   1.000
_cell.length_c   1.000
_cell.angle_alpha   90.00
_cell.angle_beta   90.00
_cell.angle_gamma   90.00
#
_symmetry.space_group_name_H-M   'P 1'
#
loop_
_entity.id
_entity.type
_entity.pdbx_description
1 polymer ?
#
loop_
_entity_poly.entity_id
_entity_poly.type
_entity_poly.pdbx_seq_one_letter_code
_entity_poly.pdbx_strand_id
1 'polypeptide(L)'
;MYELIILGGGPAGLAAALGAYQNGLRKILIIERDKELGGILNQCIHNGFGLHTFREELTGPEYAWRYIERLRGTGIEIMTDAMVLKIGEAENGYRTIHAVSAGRGCLALTCRALVLAMGCRERPRGAIGIPGDRPAGVFTAGTAQRYINLDGYLVGKRIVILGSGDIGLIMARRLTLEGAKVL
;
A
#
# COMPACT_ATOMS: atom_id res chain seq x y z
N MET A 1 11.55 22.21 -5.77
CA MET A 1 11.12 21.51 -7.02
C MET A 1 11.83 20.17 -7.06
N TYR A 2 11.08 19.09 -7.33
CA TYR A 2 11.58 17.71 -7.43
C TYR A 2 11.81 17.31 -8.87
N GLU A 3 12.76 16.42 -9.12
CA GLU A 3 12.92 15.76 -10.42
C GLU A 3 11.81 14.71 -10.59
N LEU A 4 11.48 14.00 -9.49
CA LEU A 4 10.47 12.97 -9.48
C LEU A 4 9.68 13.01 -8.17
N ILE A 5 8.35 12.95 -8.28
CA ILE A 5 7.46 12.64 -7.16
C ILE A 5 6.80 11.28 -7.44
N ILE A 6 6.74 10.44 -6.41
CA ILE A 6 6.12 9.11 -6.47
C ILE A 6 4.97 9.10 -5.47
N LEU A 7 3.76 8.81 -5.95
CA LEU A 7 2.57 8.70 -5.12
C LEU A 7 2.34 7.24 -4.74
N GLY A 8 2.57 6.94 -3.47
CA GLY A 8 2.46 5.63 -2.86
C GLY A 8 3.82 5.01 -2.55
N GLY A 9 4.02 4.65 -1.28
CA GLY A 9 5.21 4.01 -0.73
C GLY A 9 5.12 2.49 -0.64
N GLY A 10 4.24 1.86 -1.44
CA GLY A 10 4.16 0.41 -1.59
C GLY A 10 5.28 -0.16 -2.46
N PRO A 11 5.24 -1.47 -2.79
CA PRO A 11 6.31 -2.15 -3.51
C PRO A 11 6.69 -1.47 -4.83
N ALA A 12 5.72 -1.04 -5.60
CA ALA A 12 5.95 -0.35 -6.87
C ALA A 12 6.63 1.01 -6.69
N GLY A 13 6.18 1.78 -5.68
CA GLY A 13 6.77 3.10 -5.39
C GLY A 13 8.20 3.00 -4.87
N LEU A 14 8.46 2.05 -3.97
CA LEU A 14 9.81 1.78 -3.44
C LEU A 14 10.78 1.37 -4.56
N ALA A 15 10.35 0.45 -5.43
CA ALA A 15 11.15 0.01 -6.58
C ALA A 15 11.40 1.15 -7.58
N ALA A 16 10.38 1.96 -7.87
CA ALA A 16 10.50 3.12 -8.77
C ALA A 16 11.48 4.16 -8.22
N ALA A 17 11.42 4.46 -6.92
CA ALA A 17 12.32 5.39 -6.27
C ALA A 17 13.78 4.94 -6.35
N LEU A 18 14.02 3.66 -6.01
CA LEU A 18 15.35 3.08 -6.06
C LEU A 18 15.89 3.05 -7.49
N GLY A 19 15.06 2.62 -8.46
CA GLY A 19 15.45 2.61 -9.87
C GLY A 19 15.76 4.00 -10.40
N ALA A 20 14.97 5.01 -10.06
CA ALA A 20 15.22 6.39 -10.44
C ALA A 20 16.55 6.91 -9.86
N TYR A 21 16.81 6.64 -8.60
CA TYR A 21 18.07 7.01 -7.93
C TYR A 21 19.28 6.34 -8.60
N GLN A 22 19.20 5.04 -8.90
CA GLN A 22 20.25 4.29 -9.57
C GLN A 22 20.55 4.82 -10.98
N ASN A 23 19.54 5.39 -11.65
CA ASN A 23 19.68 6.04 -12.96
C ASN A 23 19.99 7.55 -12.89
N GLY A 24 20.45 8.04 -11.75
CA GLY A 24 21.04 9.36 -11.63
C GLY A 24 20.12 10.47 -11.11
N LEU A 25 18.84 10.24 -10.87
CA LEU A 25 17.98 11.24 -10.24
C LEU A 25 18.33 11.38 -8.76
N ARG A 26 18.25 12.62 -8.25
CA ARG A 26 18.63 12.93 -6.85
C ARG A 26 17.51 13.57 -6.05
N LYS A 27 16.73 14.48 -6.65
CA LYS A 27 15.61 15.16 -5.99
C LYS A 27 14.33 14.37 -6.15
N ILE A 28 14.23 13.27 -5.41
CA ILE A 28 13.11 12.32 -5.45
C ILE A 28 12.33 12.44 -4.14
N LEU A 29 10.98 12.46 -4.24
CA LEU A 29 10.07 12.43 -3.10
C LEU A 29 9.09 11.28 -3.24
N ILE A 30 8.92 10.49 -2.20
CA ILE A 30 7.82 9.54 -2.04
C ILE A 30 6.77 10.18 -1.13
N ILE A 31 5.52 10.21 -1.58
CA ILE A 31 4.37 10.64 -0.76
C ILE A 31 3.52 9.40 -0.45
N GLU A 32 3.38 9.06 0.83
CA GLU A 32 2.60 7.93 1.32
C GLU A 32 1.51 8.41 2.28
N ARG A 33 0.29 7.94 2.09
CA ARG A 33 -0.86 8.30 2.92
C ARG A 33 -0.87 7.62 4.29
N ASP A 34 -0.32 6.41 4.37
CA ASP A 34 -0.19 5.69 5.63
C ASP A 34 1.01 6.22 6.43
N LYS A 35 1.07 5.89 7.71
CA LYS A 35 2.16 6.31 8.60
C LYS A 35 3.50 5.66 8.28
N GLU A 36 3.46 4.55 7.53
CA GLU A 36 4.62 3.72 7.21
C GLU A 36 4.65 3.38 5.72
N LEU A 37 5.86 3.19 5.19
CA LEU A 37 6.08 2.63 3.87
C LEU A 37 5.78 1.13 3.85
N GLY A 38 5.61 0.55 2.67
CA GLY A 38 5.37 -0.87 2.45
C GLY A 38 3.99 -1.16 1.84
N GLY A 39 3.02 -0.28 2.06
CA GLY A 39 1.67 -0.41 1.49
C GLY A 39 1.01 -1.75 1.84
N ILE A 40 0.42 -2.41 0.85
CA ILE A 40 -0.29 -3.69 1.04
C ILE A 40 0.61 -4.81 1.59
N LEU A 41 1.92 -4.74 1.39
CA LEU A 41 2.85 -5.75 1.88
C LEU A 41 2.83 -5.86 3.41
N ASN A 42 2.60 -4.76 4.11
CA ASN A 42 2.60 -4.75 5.57
C ASN A 42 1.52 -5.66 6.18
N GLN A 43 0.40 -5.85 5.50
CA GLN A 43 -0.65 -6.76 5.96
C GLN A 43 -0.51 -8.19 5.41
N CYS A 44 0.38 -8.43 4.43
CA CYS A 44 0.62 -9.73 3.82
C CYS A 44 1.64 -10.53 4.61
N ILE A 45 1.30 -10.99 5.80
CA ILE A 45 2.22 -11.71 6.71
C ILE A 45 2.48 -13.17 6.30
N HIS A 46 1.89 -13.63 5.19
CA HIS A 46 2.17 -14.94 4.59
C HIS A 46 3.44 -14.89 3.73
N ASN A 47 4.05 -16.04 3.48
CA ASN A 47 5.17 -16.24 2.58
C ASN A 47 4.75 -16.10 1.10
N GLY A 48 5.75 -16.07 0.21
CA GLY A 48 5.57 -16.06 -1.25
C GLY A 48 6.16 -14.82 -1.93
N PHE A 49 6.81 -13.95 -1.19
CA PHE A 49 7.49 -12.77 -1.73
C PHE A 49 9.01 -13.02 -1.83
N GLY A 50 9.67 -12.29 -2.71
CA GLY A 50 11.13 -12.21 -2.75
C GLY A 50 11.85 -13.23 -3.61
N LEU A 51 11.25 -14.35 -3.99
CA LEU A 51 11.91 -15.43 -4.73
C LEU A 51 12.64 -14.95 -6.00
N HIS A 52 12.00 -14.09 -6.80
CA HIS A 52 12.62 -13.56 -8.01
C HIS A 52 13.64 -12.43 -7.74
N THR A 53 13.37 -11.58 -6.74
CA THR A 53 14.16 -10.37 -6.47
C THR A 53 15.32 -10.62 -5.52
N PHE A 54 15.10 -11.43 -4.50
CA PHE A 54 16.07 -11.70 -3.43
C PHE A 54 16.56 -13.15 -3.40
N ARG A 55 15.95 -14.04 -4.19
CA ARG A 55 16.17 -15.49 -4.19
C ARG A 55 15.96 -16.13 -2.81
N GLU A 56 15.08 -15.54 -2.05
CA GLU A 56 14.65 -15.96 -0.72
C GLU A 56 13.14 -15.88 -0.64
N GLU A 57 12.54 -16.78 0.11
CA GLU A 57 11.12 -16.74 0.42
C GLU A 57 10.89 -15.85 1.65
N LEU A 58 10.20 -14.74 1.44
CA LEU A 58 9.97 -13.71 2.43
C LEU A 58 8.47 -13.54 2.67
N THR A 59 8.12 -13.00 3.83
CA THR A 59 6.80 -12.41 4.07
C THR A 59 6.71 -11.03 3.42
N GLY A 60 5.49 -10.49 3.29
CA GLY A 60 5.29 -9.15 2.74
C GLY A 60 6.06 -8.06 3.51
N PRO A 61 5.95 -7.99 4.86
CA PRO A 61 6.71 -7.02 5.64
C PRO A 61 8.24 -7.14 5.49
N GLU A 62 8.79 -8.35 5.44
CA GLU A 62 10.22 -8.57 5.20
C GLU A 62 10.66 -8.07 3.82
N TYR A 63 9.84 -8.33 2.80
CA TYR A 63 10.09 -7.82 1.45
C TYR A 63 10.08 -6.28 1.42
N ALA A 64 9.07 -5.66 2.03
CA ALA A 64 8.97 -4.20 2.13
C ALA A 64 10.18 -3.61 2.86
N TRP A 65 10.52 -4.19 4.00
CA TRP A 65 11.66 -3.75 4.80
C TRP A 65 12.96 -3.77 4.02
N ARG A 66 13.24 -4.81 3.24
CA ARG A 66 14.45 -4.89 2.40
C ARG A 66 14.55 -3.77 1.36
N TYR A 67 13.42 -3.33 0.80
CA TYR A 67 13.42 -2.18 -0.10
C TYR A 67 13.61 -0.87 0.65
N ILE A 68 12.96 -0.71 1.81
CA ILE A 68 13.10 0.47 2.67
C ILE A 68 14.55 0.65 3.11
N GLU A 69 15.22 -0.44 3.51
CA GLU A 69 16.64 -0.41 3.88
C GLU A 69 17.54 0.06 2.72
N ARG A 70 17.23 -0.35 1.48
CA ARG A 70 17.99 0.10 0.30
C ARG A 70 17.81 1.60 -0.01
N LEU A 71 16.78 2.24 0.50
CA LEU A 71 16.59 3.69 0.39
C LEU A 71 17.44 4.47 1.39
N ARG A 72 17.91 3.84 2.47
CA ARG A 72 18.76 4.50 3.46
C ARG A 72 20.05 4.99 2.82
N GLY A 73 20.41 6.24 3.13
CA GLY A 73 21.61 6.87 2.58
C GLY A 73 21.51 7.36 1.13
N THR A 74 20.36 7.16 0.45
CA THR A 74 20.18 7.67 -0.92
C THR A 74 19.85 9.16 -1.00
N GLY A 75 19.36 9.75 0.10
CA GLY A 75 18.85 11.12 0.11
C GLY A 75 17.45 11.27 -0.52
N ILE A 76 16.77 10.17 -0.84
CA ILE A 76 15.36 10.17 -1.27
C ILE A 76 14.50 10.67 -0.11
N GLU A 77 13.73 11.73 -0.35
CA GLU A 77 12.80 12.25 0.66
C GLU A 77 11.56 11.37 0.78
N ILE A 78 11.09 11.17 2.01
CA ILE A 78 9.90 10.38 2.32
C ILE A 78 8.94 11.28 3.12
N MET A 79 7.69 11.33 2.67
CA MET A 79 6.61 12.01 3.34
C MET A 79 5.48 11.01 3.59
N THR A 80 5.40 10.50 4.80
CA THR A 80 4.31 9.65 5.28
C THR A 80 3.20 10.49 5.91
N ASP A 81 2.06 9.86 6.20
CA ASP A 81 0.87 10.54 6.75
C ASP A 81 0.47 11.77 5.91
N ALA A 82 0.53 11.60 4.58
CA ALA A 82 0.31 12.65 3.60
C ALA A 82 -0.62 12.19 2.47
N MET A 83 -1.79 12.80 2.40
CA MET A 83 -2.80 12.51 1.39
C MET A 83 -2.69 13.48 0.22
N VAL A 84 -2.53 12.95 -0.98
CA VAL A 84 -2.61 13.75 -2.22
C VAL A 84 -4.07 13.98 -2.56
N LEU A 85 -4.42 15.25 -2.74
CA LEU A 85 -5.79 15.69 -3.02
C LEU A 85 -6.03 15.97 -4.51
N LYS A 86 -5.02 16.53 -5.19
CA LYS A 86 -5.13 16.94 -6.59
C LYS A 86 -3.78 16.89 -7.28
N ILE A 87 -3.79 16.49 -8.53
CA ILE A 87 -2.69 16.62 -9.47
C ILE A 87 -3.11 17.68 -10.49
N GLY A 88 -2.33 18.74 -10.60
CA GLY A 88 -2.53 19.84 -11.54
C GLY A 88 -1.37 19.94 -12.52
N GLU A 89 -1.58 20.72 -13.55
CA GLU A 89 -0.51 21.18 -14.42
C GLU A 89 0.04 22.49 -13.88
N ALA A 90 1.35 22.65 -13.99
CA ALA A 90 2.03 23.90 -13.77
C ALA A 90 2.53 24.44 -15.13
N GLU A 91 2.97 25.66 -15.15
CA GLU A 91 3.60 26.23 -16.34
C GLU A 91 4.82 25.42 -16.76
N ASN A 92 5.13 25.42 -18.06
CA ASN A 92 6.30 24.75 -18.65
C ASN A 92 6.33 23.21 -18.53
N GLY A 93 5.16 22.55 -18.48
CA GLY A 93 5.05 21.09 -18.50
C GLY A 93 5.36 20.39 -17.18
N TYR A 94 5.57 21.14 -16.11
CA TYR A 94 5.69 20.57 -14.75
C TYR A 94 4.33 20.10 -14.23
N ARG A 95 4.37 19.30 -13.16
CA ARG A 95 3.16 18.88 -12.43
C ARG A 95 3.15 19.51 -11.04
N THR A 96 1.99 19.98 -10.61
CA THR A 96 1.77 20.45 -9.24
C THR A 96 0.96 19.41 -8.47
N ILE A 97 1.48 19.00 -7.34
CA ILE A 97 0.85 18.03 -6.44
C ILE A 97 0.33 18.78 -5.23
N HIS A 98 -0.98 18.78 -5.04
CA HIS A 98 -1.60 19.31 -3.84
C HIS A 98 -1.80 18.18 -2.85
N ALA A 99 -1.20 18.30 -1.68
CA ALA A 99 -1.27 17.29 -0.62
C ALA A 99 -1.60 17.94 0.71
N VAL A 100 -2.11 17.15 1.63
CA VAL A 100 -2.30 17.51 3.03
C VAL A 100 -1.56 16.51 3.90
N SER A 101 -0.85 17.00 4.90
CA SER A 101 -0.13 16.19 5.88
C SER A 101 -0.45 16.68 7.28
N ALA A 102 -0.60 15.75 8.23
CA ALA A 102 -0.88 16.08 9.63
C ALA A 102 0.17 17.02 10.23
N GLY A 103 1.45 16.83 9.87
CA GLY A 103 2.57 17.64 10.41
C GLY A 103 2.88 18.92 9.64
N ARG A 104 2.43 19.05 8.38
CA ARG A 104 2.83 20.17 7.49
C ARG A 104 1.64 20.95 6.91
N GLY A 105 0.40 20.54 7.20
CA GLY A 105 -0.81 21.17 6.63
C GLY A 105 -0.94 20.96 5.13
N CYS A 106 -1.51 21.96 4.43
CA CYS A 106 -1.67 21.94 2.98
C CYS A 106 -0.37 22.32 2.26
N LEU A 107 -0.01 21.51 1.29
CA LEU A 107 1.23 21.65 0.51
C LEU A 107 0.93 21.73 -0.98
N ALA A 108 1.71 22.54 -1.70
CA ALA A 108 1.79 22.54 -3.14
C ALA A 108 3.22 22.22 -3.55
N LEU A 109 3.43 21.05 -4.16
CA LEU A 109 4.73 20.53 -4.53
C LEU A 109 4.85 20.44 -6.05
N THR A 110 5.97 20.84 -6.60
CA THR A 110 6.19 20.84 -8.06
C THR A 110 7.23 19.81 -8.44
N CYS A 111 6.96 19.03 -9.50
CA CYS A 111 7.89 18.04 -10.03
C CYS A 111 7.95 18.06 -11.56
N ARG A 112 9.08 17.57 -12.07
CA ARG A 112 9.29 17.37 -13.51
C ARG A 112 8.58 16.09 -14.00
N ALA A 113 8.63 15.03 -13.21
CA ALA A 113 7.99 13.75 -13.52
C ALA A 113 7.18 13.24 -12.32
N LEU A 114 6.15 12.48 -12.61
CA LEU A 114 5.25 11.90 -11.61
C LEU A 114 5.05 10.42 -11.88
N VAL A 115 5.20 9.60 -10.84
CA VAL A 115 4.86 8.17 -10.86
C VAL A 115 3.65 7.92 -9.98
N LEU A 116 2.63 7.27 -10.52
CA LEU A 116 1.44 6.83 -9.80
C LEU A 116 1.62 5.37 -9.36
N ALA A 117 1.89 5.16 -8.08
CA ALA A 117 2.10 3.84 -7.46
C ALA A 117 1.12 3.57 -6.32
N MET A 118 -0.11 4.06 -6.47
CA MET A 118 -1.14 4.12 -5.43
C MET A 118 -1.83 2.78 -5.12
N GLY A 119 -1.45 1.72 -5.83
CA GLY A 119 -2.07 0.41 -5.71
C GLY A 119 -3.50 0.36 -6.23
N CYS A 120 -4.26 -0.60 -5.73
CA CYS A 120 -5.66 -0.77 -6.10
C CYS A 120 -6.52 -0.98 -4.84
N ARG A 121 -7.83 -1.01 -5.03
CA ARG A 121 -8.80 -1.36 -4.01
C ARG A 121 -9.64 -2.54 -4.47
N GLU A 122 -9.97 -3.42 -3.54
CA GLU A 122 -10.95 -4.46 -3.76
C GLU A 122 -12.32 -3.86 -4.09
N ARG A 123 -13.07 -4.53 -4.93
CA ARG A 123 -14.47 -4.17 -5.17
C ARG A 123 -15.30 -4.49 -3.91
N PRO A 124 -15.98 -3.51 -3.32
CA PRO A 124 -16.86 -3.77 -2.19
C PRO A 124 -18.12 -4.52 -2.65
N ARG A 125 -18.87 -5.07 -1.70
CA ARG A 125 -20.10 -5.84 -1.94
C ARG A 125 -21.05 -5.18 -2.96
N GLY A 126 -21.25 -3.87 -2.87
CA GLY A 126 -22.12 -3.16 -3.79
C GLY A 126 -21.63 -3.12 -5.23
N ALA A 127 -20.30 -3.08 -5.43
CA ALA A 127 -19.71 -3.08 -6.76
C ALA A 127 -19.69 -4.45 -7.45
N ILE A 128 -19.79 -5.55 -6.68
CA ILE A 128 -19.89 -6.92 -7.23
C ILE A 128 -21.33 -7.44 -7.26
N GLY A 129 -22.31 -6.60 -6.88
CA GLY A 129 -23.73 -6.90 -7.05
C GLY A 129 -24.28 -8.02 -6.16
N ILE A 130 -23.67 -8.29 -5.00
CA ILE A 130 -24.21 -9.30 -4.07
C ILE A 130 -25.55 -8.82 -3.51
N PRO A 131 -26.66 -9.57 -3.75
CA PRO A 131 -27.99 -9.18 -3.34
C PRO A 131 -28.18 -9.26 -1.82
N GLY A 132 -29.32 -8.76 -1.35
CA GLY A 132 -29.76 -8.81 0.05
C GLY A 132 -29.36 -7.58 0.85
N ASP A 133 -29.64 -7.61 2.15
CA ASP A 133 -29.40 -6.52 3.09
C ASP A 133 -27.90 -6.24 3.31
N ARG A 134 -27.61 -5.10 3.87
CA ARG A 134 -26.24 -4.68 4.27
C ARG A 134 -26.07 -4.76 5.80
N PRO A 135 -26.01 -5.96 6.37
CA PRO A 135 -25.76 -6.11 7.80
C PRO A 135 -24.32 -5.69 8.13
N ALA A 136 -24.07 -5.39 9.41
CA ALA A 136 -22.71 -5.30 9.93
C ALA A 136 -21.98 -6.64 9.74
N GLY A 137 -20.66 -6.58 9.61
CA GLY A 137 -19.82 -7.79 9.47
C GLY A 137 -19.60 -8.25 8.02
N VAL A 138 -19.98 -7.46 7.02
CA VAL A 138 -19.63 -7.73 5.62
C VAL A 138 -18.38 -6.96 5.25
N PHE A 139 -17.27 -7.68 5.08
CA PHE A 139 -15.95 -7.12 4.78
C PHE A 139 -15.42 -7.62 3.44
N THR A 140 -14.58 -6.83 2.78
CA THR A 140 -13.70 -7.37 1.75
C THR A 140 -12.56 -8.15 2.41
N ALA A 141 -11.96 -9.10 1.70
CA ALA A 141 -10.88 -9.93 2.25
C ALA A 141 -9.69 -9.10 2.71
N GLY A 142 -9.26 -8.09 1.94
CA GLY A 142 -8.14 -7.21 2.32
C GLY A 142 -8.45 -6.31 3.51
N THR A 143 -9.71 -5.87 3.68
CA THR A 143 -10.11 -5.14 4.89
C THR A 143 -10.05 -6.07 6.12
N ALA A 144 -10.54 -7.28 6.02
CA ALA A 144 -10.44 -8.27 7.09
C ALA A 144 -8.98 -8.63 7.41
N GLN A 145 -8.15 -8.73 6.38
CA GLN A 145 -6.71 -8.96 6.52
C GLN A 145 -6.02 -7.83 7.28
N ARG A 146 -6.35 -6.57 6.96
CA ARG A 146 -5.82 -5.42 7.69
C ARG A 146 -6.19 -5.47 9.17
N TYR A 147 -7.48 -5.66 9.46
CA TYR A 147 -7.95 -5.73 10.85
C TYR A 147 -7.22 -6.79 11.66
N ILE A 148 -7.05 -7.99 11.13
CA ILE A 148 -6.45 -9.08 11.89
C ILE A 148 -4.93 -8.98 11.96
N ASN A 149 -4.26 -8.54 10.88
CA ASN A 149 -2.81 -8.58 10.77
C ASN A 149 -2.11 -7.31 11.24
N LEU A 150 -2.77 -6.15 11.14
CA LEU A 150 -2.21 -4.86 11.56
C LEU A 150 -2.86 -4.32 12.83
N ASP A 151 -4.19 -4.42 12.92
CA ASP A 151 -4.94 -3.79 14.00
C ASP A 151 -5.25 -4.77 15.15
N GLY A 152 -5.01 -6.09 14.98
CA GLY A 152 -5.19 -7.12 16.00
C GLY A 152 -6.65 -7.45 16.31
N TYR A 153 -7.59 -7.12 15.40
CA TYR A 153 -9.02 -7.37 15.59
C TYR A 153 -9.50 -8.59 14.81
N LEU A 154 -10.10 -9.56 15.49
CA LEU A 154 -10.80 -10.66 14.86
C LEU A 154 -12.18 -10.17 14.38
N VAL A 155 -12.43 -10.21 13.08
CA VAL A 155 -13.65 -9.67 12.45
C VAL A 155 -14.92 -10.45 12.73
N GLY A 156 -14.80 -11.65 13.32
CA GLY A 156 -15.94 -12.49 13.73
C GLY A 156 -15.48 -13.84 14.25
N LYS A 157 -16.34 -14.51 15.02
CA LYS A 157 -16.08 -15.87 15.53
C LYS A 157 -16.54 -16.98 14.57
N ARG A 158 -17.56 -16.68 13.75
CA ARG A 158 -18.09 -17.59 12.71
C ARG A 158 -18.08 -16.79 11.41
N ILE A 159 -17.35 -17.28 10.42
CA ILE A 159 -17.04 -16.52 9.21
C ILE A 159 -17.38 -17.36 7.98
N VAL A 160 -18.08 -16.75 7.05
CA VAL A 160 -18.31 -17.30 5.70
C VAL A 160 -17.44 -16.52 4.73
N ILE A 161 -16.69 -17.21 3.89
CA ILE A 161 -15.88 -16.60 2.84
C ILE A 161 -16.54 -16.88 1.50
N LEU A 162 -16.92 -15.81 0.80
CA LEU A 162 -17.46 -15.90 -0.55
C LEU A 162 -16.33 -15.68 -1.56
N GLY A 163 -15.90 -16.77 -2.19
CA GLY A 163 -14.82 -16.76 -3.19
C GLY A 163 -13.68 -17.71 -2.82
N SER A 164 -13.09 -18.32 -3.85
CA SER A 164 -12.01 -19.31 -3.73
C SER A 164 -10.69 -18.86 -4.39
N GLY A 165 -10.52 -17.55 -4.60
CA GLY A 165 -9.25 -16.99 -5.03
C GLY A 165 -8.21 -17.01 -3.91
N ASP A 166 -6.94 -16.74 -4.24
CA ASP A 166 -5.80 -16.84 -3.34
C ASP A 166 -6.03 -16.09 -2.02
N ILE A 167 -6.54 -14.87 -2.07
CA ILE A 167 -6.79 -14.08 -0.86
C ILE A 167 -7.86 -14.73 0.03
N GLY A 168 -8.87 -15.36 -0.57
CA GLY A 168 -9.91 -16.09 0.17
C GLY A 168 -9.31 -17.27 0.95
N LEU A 169 -8.45 -18.05 0.32
CA LEU A 169 -7.77 -19.20 0.95
C LEU A 169 -6.76 -18.77 2.01
N ILE A 170 -5.98 -17.71 1.76
CA ILE A 170 -5.06 -17.11 2.73
C ILE A 170 -5.83 -16.67 3.98
N MET A 171 -6.97 -15.99 3.78
CA MET A 171 -7.78 -15.51 4.88
C MET A 171 -8.50 -16.64 5.61
N ALA A 172 -8.96 -17.67 4.92
CA ALA A 172 -9.53 -18.86 5.58
C ALA A 172 -8.54 -19.50 6.56
N ARG A 173 -7.30 -19.71 6.09
CA ARG A 173 -6.21 -20.22 6.94
C ARG A 173 -5.92 -19.28 8.11
N ARG A 174 -5.75 -17.99 7.84
CA ARG A 174 -5.38 -17.01 8.86
C ARG A 174 -6.45 -16.91 9.96
N LEU A 175 -7.70 -16.74 9.57
CA LEU A 175 -8.82 -16.62 10.50
C LEU A 175 -9.02 -17.87 11.35
N THR A 176 -8.80 -19.06 10.77
CA THR A 176 -8.84 -20.33 11.51
C THR A 176 -7.73 -20.40 12.56
N LEU A 177 -6.51 -19.97 12.22
CA LEU A 177 -5.39 -19.93 13.16
C LEU A 177 -5.62 -18.96 14.32
N GLU A 178 -6.40 -17.90 14.09
CA GLU A 178 -6.81 -16.94 15.12
C GLU A 178 -8.06 -17.37 15.92
N GLY A 179 -8.52 -18.60 15.71
CA GLY A 179 -9.61 -19.21 16.49
C GLY A 179 -11.03 -18.95 15.94
N ALA A 180 -11.18 -18.40 14.75
CA ALA A 180 -12.48 -18.30 14.11
C ALA A 180 -12.89 -19.64 13.50
N LYS A 181 -14.20 -19.93 13.49
CA LYS A 181 -14.77 -21.03 12.70
C LYS A 181 -15.09 -20.51 11.32
N VAL A 182 -14.30 -20.90 10.32
CA VAL A 182 -14.59 -20.63 8.90
C VAL A 182 -15.53 -21.71 8.38
N LEU A 183 -16.61 -21.31 7.67
CA LEU A 183 -17.68 -22.16 7.16
C LEU A 183 -17.66 -22.19 5.64
#